data_a68eef66e61a15fa27e50278a878658d
#
_entry.id   a68eef66e61a15fa27e50278a878658d
#
_cell.length_a   1.000
_cell.length_b   1.000
_cell.length_c   1.000
_cell.angle_alpha   90.00
_cell.angle_beta   90.00
_cell.angle_gamma   90.00
#
_symmetry.space_group_name_H-M   'P 1'
#
loop_
_entity.id
_entity.type
_entity.pdbx_description
1 polymer ?
#
loop_
_entity_poly.entity_id
_entity_poly.type
_entity_poly.pdbx_seq_one_letter_code
_entity_poly.pdbx_strand_id
1 'polypeptide(L)'
;MIRLLGAALVAAGGAFWGFQAAEGLRRRGRAVRQTAEGLAVLERELELTAPPLSQLLDRGAAHSRGPAQALFQGCARGLAALDREDFAALWERLTGGLEELDPAGRAVLAPLGDTLGRCGADRQREVLSAARRRLEELAARLEEDSRRQGRVYQALGLSGGAF
;
A
#
# COMPACT_ATOMS: atom_id res chain seq x y z
N MET A 1 11.65 44.90 12.07
CA MET A 1 10.99 43.93 12.97
C MET A 1 9.83 43.21 12.27
N ILE A 2 8.81 43.93 11.79
CA ILE A 2 7.63 43.30 11.13
C ILE A 2 7.97 42.53 9.86
N ARG A 3 8.92 42.98 9.05
CA ARG A 3 9.37 42.27 7.84
C ARG A 3 10.08 40.94 8.14
N LEU A 4 10.83 40.86 9.22
CA LEU A 4 11.50 39.61 9.66
C LEU A 4 10.51 38.61 10.21
N LEU A 5 9.47 39.10 10.94
CA LEU A 5 8.39 38.22 11.44
C LEU A 5 7.58 37.63 10.29
N GLY A 6 7.27 38.44 9.25
CA GLY A 6 6.57 37.96 8.06
C GLY A 6 7.37 36.91 7.27
N ALA A 7 8.66 37.13 7.08
CA ALA A 7 9.55 36.17 6.41
C ALA A 7 9.68 34.87 7.19
N ALA A 8 9.78 34.93 8.52
CA ALA A 8 9.83 33.76 9.39
C ALA A 8 8.52 32.95 9.34
N LEU A 9 7.36 33.62 9.32
CA LEU A 9 6.05 32.97 9.21
C LEU A 9 5.85 32.29 7.85
N VAL A 10 6.29 32.92 6.75
CA VAL A 10 6.22 32.31 5.41
C VAL A 10 7.15 31.12 5.31
N ALA A 11 8.37 31.21 5.83
CA ALA A 11 9.32 30.11 5.86
C ALA A 11 8.82 28.93 6.72
N ALA A 12 8.26 29.20 7.89
CA ALA A 12 7.69 28.17 8.76
C ALA A 12 6.45 27.51 8.13
N GLY A 13 5.58 28.30 7.49
CA GLY A 13 4.43 27.78 6.75
C GLY A 13 4.83 26.89 5.59
N GLY A 14 5.78 27.32 4.76
CA GLY A 14 6.32 26.51 3.66
C GLY A 14 6.98 25.21 4.10
N ALA A 15 7.77 25.26 5.18
CA ALA A 15 8.39 24.08 5.78
C ALA A 15 7.34 23.08 6.33
N PHE A 16 6.29 23.58 6.98
CA PHE A 16 5.21 22.76 7.51
C PHE A 16 4.44 22.03 6.40
N TRP A 17 4.08 22.75 5.32
CA TRP A 17 3.40 22.14 4.16
C TRP A 17 4.28 21.10 3.45
N GLY A 18 5.57 21.40 3.30
CA GLY A 18 6.52 20.47 2.71
C GLY A 18 6.72 19.19 3.54
N PHE A 19 6.76 19.34 4.87
CA PHE A 19 6.84 18.19 5.77
C PHE A 19 5.58 17.32 5.69
N GLN A 20 4.40 17.92 5.64
CA GLN A 20 3.14 17.20 5.47
C GLN A 20 3.08 16.41 4.15
N ALA A 21 3.53 17.00 3.05
CA ALA A 21 3.56 16.32 1.75
C ALA A 21 4.52 15.12 1.74
N ALA A 22 5.72 15.28 2.30
CA ALA A 22 6.70 14.21 2.41
C ALA A 22 6.21 13.06 3.32
N GLU A 23 5.53 13.38 4.42
CA GLU A 23 4.94 12.36 5.31
C GLU A 23 3.79 11.61 4.62
N GLY A 24 2.98 12.29 3.82
CA GLY A 24 1.94 11.64 3.00
C GLY A 24 2.52 10.59 2.05
N LEU A 25 3.61 10.90 1.36
CA LEU A 25 4.30 9.95 0.48
C LEU A 25 4.93 8.78 1.25
N ARG A 26 5.51 9.04 2.42
CA ARG A 26 6.05 7.98 3.29
C ARG A 26 4.97 7.02 3.77
N ARG A 27 3.79 7.53 4.14
CA ARG A 27 2.64 6.69 4.54
C ARG A 27 2.18 5.80 3.39
N ARG A 28 2.05 6.36 2.18
CA ARG A 28 1.70 5.59 0.98
C ARG A 28 2.75 4.52 0.65
N GLY A 29 4.03 4.87 0.71
CA GLY A 29 5.13 3.92 0.51
C GLY A 29 5.09 2.77 1.52
N ARG A 30 4.84 3.05 2.80
CA ARG A 30 4.66 2.02 3.83
C ARG A 30 3.45 1.13 3.57
N ALA A 31 2.32 1.70 3.19
CA ALA A 31 1.11 0.94 2.86
C ALA A 31 1.34 -0.02 1.69
N VAL A 32 2.00 0.44 0.62
CA VAL A 32 2.37 -0.39 -0.54
C VAL A 32 3.34 -1.50 -0.13
N ARG A 33 4.33 -1.21 0.69
CA ARG A 33 5.29 -2.22 1.20
C ARG A 33 4.58 -3.28 2.04
N GLN A 34 3.75 -2.88 2.99
CA GLN A 34 2.97 -3.80 3.82
C GLN A 34 2.05 -4.69 2.97
N THR A 35 1.52 -4.14 1.88
CA THR A 35 0.72 -4.93 0.93
C THR A 35 1.57 -5.95 0.19
N ALA A 36 2.76 -5.58 -0.27
CA ALA A 36 3.72 -6.52 -0.88
C ALA A 36 4.12 -7.65 0.09
N GLU A 37 4.40 -7.30 1.35
CA GLU A 37 4.68 -8.29 2.40
C GLU A 37 3.50 -9.24 2.63
N GLY A 38 2.27 -8.71 2.62
CA GLY A 38 1.06 -9.53 2.72
C GLY A 38 0.91 -10.51 1.56
N LEU A 39 1.21 -10.11 0.32
CA LEU A 39 1.22 -11.03 -0.82
C LEU A 39 2.30 -12.10 -0.68
N ALA A 40 3.48 -11.77 -0.14
CA ALA A 40 4.52 -12.75 0.15
C ALA A 40 4.08 -13.81 1.16
N VAL A 41 3.25 -13.43 2.15
CA VAL A 41 2.65 -14.40 3.08
C VAL A 41 1.74 -15.39 2.33
N LEU A 42 0.87 -14.88 1.44
CA LEU A 42 -0.01 -15.75 0.64
C LEU A 42 0.78 -16.68 -0.28
N GLU A 43 1.84 -16.18 -0.94
CA GLU A 43 2.74 -17.02 -1.76
C GLU A 43 3.32 -18.17 -0.95
N ARG A 44 3.82 -17.88 0.25
CA ARG A 44 4.43 -18.87 1.13
C ARG A 44 3.42 -19.92 1.62
N GLU A 45 2.23 -19.50 1.97
CA GLU A 45 1.17 -20.43 2.38
C GLU A 45 0.75 -21.36 1.25
N LEU A 46 0.65 -20.84 0.03
CA LEU A 46 0.37 -21.65 -1.16
C LEU A 46 1.51 -22.64 -1.47
N GLU A 47 2.77 -22.25 -1.26
CA GLU A 47 3.92 -23.10 -1.47
C GLU A 47 3.98 -24.27 -0.47
N LEU A 48 3.67 -24.00 0.80
CA LEU A 48 3.81 -24.97 1.88
C LEU A 48 2.65 -25.96 1.95
N THR A 49 1.42 -25.50 1.81
CA THR A 49 0.23 -26.31 2.10
C THR A 49 -0.89 -26.21 1.07
N ALA A 50 -0.83 -25.22 0.17
CA ALA A 50 -1.89 -24.91 -0.80
C ALA A 50 -3.31 -25.01 -0.19
N PRO A 51 -3.60 -24.26 0.90
CA PRO A 51 -4.85 -24.39 1.63
C PRO A 51 -6.03 -23.87 0.81
N PRO A 52 -7.28 -24.22 1.17
CA PRO A 52 -8.47 -23.59 0.61
C PRO A 52 -8.44 -22.07 0.78
N LEU A 53 -9.10 -21.35 -0.12
CA LEU A 53 -9.07 -19.89 -0.17
C LEU A 53 -9.43 -19.22 1.17
N SER A 54 -10.42 -19.74 1.88
CA SER A 54 -10.82 -19.21 3.20
C SER A 54 -9.68 -19.30 4.20
N GLN A 55 -9.01 -20.44 4.30
CA GLN A 55 -7.86 -20.63 5.19
C GLN A 55 -6.66 -19.80 4.74
N LEU A 56 -6.44 -19.66 3.43
CA LEU A 56 -5.37 -18.84 2.87
C LEU A 56 -5.54 -17.38 3.31
N LEU A 57 -6.74 -16.84 3.22
CA LEU A 57 -7.05 -15.48 3.62
C LEU A 57 -6.99 -15.28 5.14
N ASP A 58 -7.47 -16.24 5.93
CA ASP A 58 -7.37 -16.18 7.40
C ASP A 58 -5.91 -16.16 7.86
N ARG A 59 -5.07 -17.04 7.31
CA ARG A 59 -3.64 -17.08 7.61
C ARG A 59 -2.92 -15.84 7.10
N GLY A 60 -3.27 -15.38 5.88
CA GLY A 60 -2.78 -14.14 5.32
C GLY A 60 -3.07 -12.95 6.23
N ALA A 61 -4.29 -12.82 6.73
CA ALA A 61 -4.70 -11.77 7.66
C ALA A 61 -3.94 -11.83 8.99
N ALA A 62 -3.75 -13.04 9.53
CA ALA A 62 -3.06 -13.25 10.81
C ALA A 62 -1.58 -12.83 10.77
N HIS A 63 -0.92 -12.94 9.61
CA HIS A 63 0.50 -12.67 9.44
C HIS A 63 0.81 -11.40 8.63
N SER A 64 -0.21 -10.64 8.24
CA SER A 64 -0.08 -9.38 7.50
C SER A 64 -0.37 -8.17 8.40
N ARG A 65 -0.06 -6.99 7.88
CA ARG A 65 -0.30 -5.69 8.54
C ARG A 65 -0.88 -4.68 7.56
N GLY A 66 -1.45 -3.60 8.10
CA GLY A 66 -1.95 -2.48 7.32
C GLY A 66 -3.00 -2.87 6.27
N PRO A 67 -2.93 -2.33 5.04
CA PRO A 67 -3.93 -2.57 4.01
C PRO A 67 -4.10 -4.03 3.64
N ALA A 68 -3.03 -4.83 3.63
CA ALA A 68 -3.09 -6.27 3.36
C ALA A 68 -3.93 -7.01 4.41
N GLN A 69 -3.70 -6.73 5.68
CA GLN A 69 -4.49 -7.33 6.76
C GLN A 69 -5.97 -6.99 6.64
N ALA A 70 -6.29 -5.71 6.42
CA ALA A 70 -7.66 -5.25 6.27
C ALA A 70 -8.36 -5.92 5.07
N LEU A 71 -7.66 -6.03 3.94
CA LEU A 71 -8.16 -6.68 2.74
C LEU A 71 -8.45 -8.17 2.98
N PHE A 72 -7.48 -8.91 3.52
CA PHE A 72 -7.63 -10.35 3.75
C PHE A 72 -8.70 -10.67 4.78
N GLN A 73 -8.79 -9.91 5.88
CA GLN A 73 -9.87 -10.04 6.87
C GLN A 73 -11.23 -9.73 6.26
N GLY A 74 -11.34 -8.68 5.46
CA GLY A 74 -12.57 -8.33 4.76
C GLY A 74 -13.02 -9.42 3.81
N CYS A 75 -12.10 -9.97 3.03
CA CYS A 75 -12.36 -11.09 2.12
C CYS A 75 -12.74 -12.37 2.86
N ALA A 76 -12.05 -12.73 3.94
CA ALA A 76 -12.38 -13.92 4.74
C ALA A 76 -13.77 -13.83 5.35
N ARG A 77 -14.13 -12.66 5.90
CA ARG A 77 -15.49 -12.42 6.42
C ARG A 77 -16.56 -12.41 5.33
N GLY A 78 -16.24 -11.80 4.19
CA GLY A 78 -17.14 -11.74 3.05
C GLY A 78 -17.40 -13.11 2.44
N LEU A 79 -16.39 -13.98 2.33
CA LEU A 79 -16.55 -15.37 1.86
C LEU A 79 -17.56 -16.17 2.68
N ALA A 80 -17.58 -15.98 4.00
CA ALA A 80 -18.53 -16.65 4.88
C ALA A 80 -19.99 -16.20 4.65
N ALA A 81 -20.19 -15.01 4.08
CA ALA A 81 -21.49 -14.40 3.81
C ALA A 81 -21.91 -14.46 2.31
N LEU A 82 -21.08 -15.08 1.45
CA LEU A 82 -21.30 -15.14 0.00
C LEU A 82 -22.45 -16.11 -0.35
N ASP A 83 -23.66 -15.59 -0.44
CA ASP A 83 -24.80 -16.32 -1.04
C ASP A 83 -24.98 -16.02 -2.54
N ARG A 84 -24.49 -14.88 -3.05
CA ARG A 84 -24.77 -14.40 -4.42
C ARG A 84 -23.66 -13.57 -5.07
N GLU A 85 -22.65 -13.15 -4.34
CA GLU A 85 -21.56 -12.31 -4.90
C GLU A 85 -20.36 -13.20 -5.25
N ASP A 86 -19.78 -13.01 -6.45
CA ASP A 86 -18.54 -13.68 -6.84
C ASP A 86 -17.36 -13.12 -6.02
N PHE A 87 -16.42 -13.98 -5.65
CA PHE A 87 -15.20 -13.58 -4.91
C PHE A 87 -14.44 -12.44 -5.61
N ALA A 88 -14.38 -12.46 -6.94
CA ALA A 88 -13.74 -11.40 -7.71
C ALA A 88 -14.37 -10.02 -7.47
N ALA A 89 -15.70 -9.95 -7.42
CA ALA A 89 -16.43 -8.71 -7.12
C ALA A 89 -16.21 -8.24 -5.69
N LEU A 90 -16.19 -9.16 -4.73
CA LEU A 90 -15.87 -8.87 -3.33
C LEU A 90 -14.46 -8.31 -3.20
N TRP A 91 -13.48 -8.96 -3.85
CA TRP A 91 -12.09 -8.53 -3.86
C TRP A 91 -11.91 -7.13 -4.48
N GLU A 92 -12.52 -6.89 -5.63
CA GLU A 92 -12.46 -5.59 -6.32
C GLU A 92 -13.06 -4.47 -5.44
N ARG A 93 -14.21 -4.71 -4.85
CA ARG A 93 -14.87 -3.74 -3.95
C ARG A 93 -14.00 -3.41 -2.73
N LEU A 94 -13.43 -4.41 -2.07
CA LEU A 94 -12.59 -4.22 -0.90
C LEU A 94 -11.25 -3.55 -1.27
N THR A 95 -10.65 -3.92 -2.40
CA THR A 95 -9.44 -3.28 -2.91
C THR A 95 -9.68 -1.81 -3.23
N GLY A 96 -10.81 -1.48 -3.85
CA GLY A 96 -11.22 -0.10 -4.14
C GLY A 96 -11.40 0.75 -2.88
N GLY A 97 -11.79 0.14 -1.76
CA GLY A 97 -11.96 0.80 -0.47
C GLY A 97 -10.68 1.03 0.34
N LEU A 98 -9.53 0.58 -0.12
CA LEU A 98 -8.24 0.78 0.55
C LEU A 98 -7.70 2.21 0.32
N GLU A 99 -8.23 3.19 1.04
CA GLU A 99 -7.86 4.61 0.86
C GLU A 99 -6.39 4.89 1.18
N GLU A 100 -5.79 4.16 2.11
CA GLU A 100 -4.38 4.28 2.50
C GLU A 100 -3.42 3.81 1.40
N LEU A 101 -3.89 2.94 0.50
CA LEU A 101 -3.09 2.41 -0.59
C LEU A 101 -3.11 3.35 -1.80
N ASP A 102 -1.93 3.60 -2.36
CA ASP A 102 -1.79 4.37 -3.59
C ASP A 102 -2.68 3.82 -4.71
N PRO A 103 -3.31 4.67 -5.57
CA PRO A 103 -4.14 4.19 -6.68
C PRO A 103 -3.44 3.20 -7.61
N ALA A 104 -2.13 3.38 -7.87
CA ALA A 104 -1.33 2.43 -8.64
C ALA A 104 -1.21 1.07 -7.93
N GLY A 105 -1.08 1.06 -6.62
CA GLY A 105 -1.08 -0.17 -5.80
C GLY A 105 -2.42 -0.90 -5.86
N ARG A 106 -3.53 -0.18 -5.79
CA ARG A 106 -4.87 -0.77 -5.96
C ARG A 106 -5.06 -1.38 -7.35
N ALA A 107 -4.56 -0.72 -8.39
CA ALA A 107 -4.60 -1.24 -9.76
C ALA A 107 -3.79 -2.54 -9.93
N VAL A 108 -2.70 -2.72 -9.20
CA VAL A 108 -1.92 -3.97 -9.16
C VAL A 108 -2.70 -5.10 -8.48
N LEU A 109 -3.46 -4.79 -7.42
CA LEU A 109 -4.24 -5.78 -6.67
C LEU A 109 -5.53 -6.22 -7.40
N ALA A 110 -6.17 -5.33 -8.14
CA ALA A 110 -7.49 -5.57 -8.72
C ALA A 110 -7.60 -6.89 -9.52
N PRO A 111 -6.64 -7.27 -10.40
CA PRO A 111 -6.73 -8.51 -11.17
C PRO A 111 -6.58 -9.80 -10.35
N LEU A 112 -6.08 -9.71 -9.12
CA LEU A 112 -5.83 -10.90 -8.29
C LEU A 112 -7.12 -11.64 -7.89
N GLY A 113 -8.23 -10.91 -7.78
CA GLY A 113 -9.51 -11.50 -7.40
C GLY A 113 -9.98 -12.62 -8.34
N ASP A 114 -9.81 -12.43 -9.64
CA ASP A 114 -10.16 -13.44 -10.64
C ASP A 114 -9.30 -14.70 -10.52
N THR A 115 -8.02 -14.52 -10.21
CA THR A 115 -7.07 -15.63 -10.13
C THR A 115 -7.20 -16.40 -8.83
N LEU A 116 -7.32 -15.71 -7.68
CA LEU A 116 -7.38 -16.34 -6.36
C LEU A 116 -8.63 -17.21 -6.17
N GLY A 117 -9.74 -16.82 -6.77
CA GLY A 117 -11.00 -17.55 -6.64
C GLY A 117 -11.18 -18.74 -7.61
N ARG A 118 -10.41 -18.79 -8.70
CA ARG A 118 -10.70 -19.70 -9.83
C ARG A 118 -9.53 -20.56 -10.31
N CYS A 119 -8.29 -20.16 -10.04
CA CYS A 119 -7.12 -20.83 -10.58
C CYS A 119 -6.47 -21.80 -9.59
N GLY A 120 -5.71 -22.75 -10.10
CA GLY A 120 -4.89 -23.66 -9.28
C GLY A 120 -3.73 -22.93 -8.58
N ALA A 121 -3.15 -23.59 -7.56
CA ALA A 121 -2.13 -23.01 -6.68
C ALA A 121 -0.91 -22.45 -7.43
N ASP A 122 -0.42 -23.14 -8.45
CA ASP A 122 0.75 -22.68 -9.23
C ASP A 122 0.49 -21.36 -9.95
N ARG A 123 -0.69 -21.21 -10.56
CA ARG A 123 -1.08 -19.99 -11.22
C ARG A 123 -1.32 -18.87 -10.23
N GLN A 124 -1.93 -19.17 -9.08
CA GLN A 124 -2.09 -18.20 -8.00
C GLN A 124 -0.73 -17.67 -7.53
N ARG A 125 0.25 -18.55 -7.29
CA ARG A 125 1.62 -18.17 -6.90
C ARG A 125 2.29 -17.26 -7.93
N GLU A 126 2.22 -17.63 -9.21
CA GLU A 126 2.80 -16.85 -10.30
C GLU A 126 2.26 -15.41 -10.32
N VAL A 127 0.94 -15.26 -10.25
CA VAL A 127 0.28 -13.95 -10.30
C VAL A 127 0.54 -13.14 -9.04
N LEU A 128 0.53 -13.77 -7.87
CA LEU A 128 0.90 -13.13 -6.60
C LEU A 128 2.35 -12.63 -6.61
N SER A 129 3.28 -13.47 -7.09
CA SER A 129 4.70 -13.10 -7.22
C SER A 129 4.90 -11.91 -8.16
N ALA A 130 4.22 -11.89 -9.30
CA ALA A 130 4.28 -10.77 -10.24
C ALA A 130 3.71 -9.47 -9.62
N ALA A 131 2.57 -9.56 -8.93
CA ALA A 131 1.96 -8.43 -8.25
C ALA A 131 2.84 -7.90 -7.12
N ARG A 132 3.42 -8.78 -6.30
CA ARG A 132 4.35 -8.42 -5.23
C ARG A 132 5.53 -7.62 -5.77
N ARG A 133 6.19 -8.10 -6.83
CA ARG A 133 7.31 -7.39 -7.45
C ARG A 133 6.93 -5.98 -7.91
N ARG A 134 5.76 -5.82 -8.53
CA ARG A 134 5.26 -4.50 -8.95
C ARG A 134 5.01 -3.58 -7.76
N LEU A 135 4.49 -4.10 -6.66
CA LEU A 135 4.30 -3.33 -5.43
C LEU A 135 5.63 -2.94 -4.78
N GLU A 136 6.62 -3.82 -4.77
CA GLU A 136 7.97 -3.52 -4.28
C GLU A 136 8.63 -2.39 -5.08
N GLU A 137 8.52 -2.43 -6.42
CA GLU A 137 9.00 -1.36 -7.30
C GLU A 137 8.27 -0.03 -7.05
N LEU A 138 6.95 -0.08 -6.86
CA LEU A 138 6.15 1.10 -6.55
C LEU A 138 6.53 1.69 -5.18
N ALA A 139 6.72 0.86 -4.16
CA ALA A 139 7.16 1.29 -2.84
C ALA A 139 8.53 1.98 -2.91
N ALA A 140 9.47 1.42 -3.66
CA ALA A 140 10.80 2.01 -3.86
C ALA A 140 10.72 3.39 -4.53
N ARG A 141 9.87 3.56 -5.53
CA ARG A 141 9.64 4.87 -6.19
C ARG A 141 9.05 5.89 -5.22
N LEU A 142 8.02 5.53 -4.47
CA LEU A 142 7.39 6.44 -3.49
C LEU A 142 8.37 6.85 -2.39
N GLU A 143 9.25 5.95 -1.95
CA GLU A 143 10.30 6.26 -0.98
C GLU A 143 11.35 7.22 -1.55
N GLU A 144 11.79 7.01 -2.79
CA GLU A 144 12.74 7.90 -3.47
C GLU A 144 12.15 9.30 -3.66
N ASP A 145 10.89 9.39 -4.09
CA ASP A 145 10.19 10.67 -4.25
C ASP A 145 10.04 11.40 -2.91
N SER A 146 9.74 10.67 -1.84
CA SER A 146 9.70 11.23 -0.49
C SER A 146 11.06 11.78 -0.05
N ARG A 147 12.14 11.07 -0.34
CA ARG A 147 13.52 11.52 -0.02
C ARG A 147 13.91 12.75 -0.84
N ARG A 148 13.55 12.80 -2.12
CA ARG A 148 13.79 13.95 -2.98
C ARG A 148 13.08 15.19 -2.47
N GLN A 149 11.80 15.08 -2.14
CA GLN A 149 11.04 16.20 -1.59
C GLN A 149 11.64 16.68 -0.26
N GLY A 150 12.00 15.78 0.65
CA GLY A 150 12.66 16.15 1.91
C GLY A 150 13.95 16.94 1.70
N ARG A 151 14.80 16.55 0.74
CA ARG A 151 16.06 17.26 0.41
C ARG A 151 15.80 18.66 -0.17
N VAL A 152 14.81 18.80 -1.04
CA VAL A 152 14.44 20.11 -1.62
C VAL A 152 13.98 21.08 -0.53
N TYR A 153 13.15 20.64 0.41
CA TYR A 153 12.70 21.48 1.52
C TYR A 153 13.83 21.83 2.51
N GLN A 154 14.76 20.91 2.77
CA GLN A 154 15.94 21.21 3.56
C GLN A 154 16.84 22.25 2.88
N ALA A 155 17.05 22.13 1.57
CA ALA A 155 17.86 23.09 0.81
C ALA A 155 17.21 24.50 0.79
N LEU A 156 15.88 24.58 0.64
CA LEU A 156 15.14 25.83 0.68
C LEU A 156 15.10 26.46 2.09
N GLY A 157 14.99 25.64 3.14
CA GLY A 157 15.05 26.10 4.53
C GLY A 157 16.41 26.65 4.93
N LEU A 158 17.51 26.06 4.44
CA LEU A 158 18.86 26.51 4.70
C LEU A 158 19.22 27.78 3.91
N SER A 159 18.69 27.95 2.70
CA SER A 159 18.94 29.16 1.89
C SER A 159 18.15 30.37 2.35
N GLY A 160 16.99 30.18 3.01
CA GLY A 160 16.18 31.28 3.60
C GLY A 160 16.70 31.80 4.93
N GLY A 161 17.58 31.09 5.61
CA GLY A 161 18.18 31.49 6.90
C GLY A 161 19.54 32.19 6.81
N ALA A 162 20.08 32.39 5.62
CA ALA A 162 21.44 32.96 5.41
C ALA A 162 21.47 34.41 4.97
N PHE A 163 20.39 35.17 5.19
CA PHE A 163 20.36 36.62 4.96
C PHE A 163 19.91 37.40 6.19
#